data_3dec512b9f781ca7204acc217acb6847
#
_entry.id   3dec512b9f781ca7204acc217acb6847
#
_cell.length_a   1.000
_cell.length_b   1.000
_cell.length_c   1.000
_cell.angle_alpha   90.00
_cell.angle_beta   90.00
_cell.angle_gamma   90.00
#
_symmetry.space_group_name_H-M   'P 1'
#
loop_
_entity.id
_entity.type
_entity.pdbx_description
1 polymer ?
#
loop_
_entity_poly.entity_id
_entity_poly.type
_entity_poly.pdbx_seq_one_letter_code
_entity_poly.pdbx_strand_id
1 'polypeptide(L)'
;MTERLPSPTRADFRFWWPVTVRWGDMDAMGHVNSIIYFQYLESARVGYFEAFTGWTGRDEGGGRQGPVVVSQTFNYRLQVYYPAELEVGVRCREIRNRSFVLEYGIFRKGADELIGDGSSVAIWLDYDTNKAVPIPPHLRQALTGN
;
A
#
# COMPACT_ATOMS: atom_id res chain seq x y z
N MET A 1 -7.23 25.72 -2.13
CA MET A 1 -6.04 25.00 -1.65
C MET A 1 -6.48 23.76 -0.87
N THR A 2 -6.05 22.63 -1.29
CA THR A 2 -6.23 21.40 -0.53
C THR A 2 -5.25 21.38 0.65
N GLU A 3 -5.76 21.25 1.87
CA GLU A 3 -4.89 21.02 3.01
C GLU A 3 -4.05 19.76 2.79
N ARG A 4 -2.73 19.91 2.95
CA ARG A 4 -1.86 18.74 2.97
C ARG A 4 -2.13 17.97 4.25
N LEU A 5 -2.45 16.69 4.10
CA LEU A 5 -2.48 15.80 5.24
C LEU A 5 -1.09 15.79 5.91
N PRO A 6 -1.04 15.73 7.25
CA PRO A 6 0.24 15.64 7.94
C PRO A 6 1.01 14.38 7.51
N SER A 7 2.33 14.48 7.47
CA SER A 7 3.18 13.32 7.17
C SER A 7 2.95 12.20 8.21
N PRO A 8 2.87 10.96 7.77
CA PRO A 8 2.70 9.85 8.71
C PRO A 8 3.95 9.65 9.56
N THR A 9 3.73 9.08 10.73
CA THR A 9 4.79 8.62 11.63
C THR A 9 4.73 7.11 11.79
N ARG A 10 5.77 6.49 12.33
CA ARG A 10 5.77 5.04 12.56
C ARG A 10 4.59 4.58 13.43
N ALA A 11 4.18 5.40 14.39
CA ALA A 11 3.07 5.09 15.30
C ALA A 11 1.72 4.98 14.58
N ASP A 12 1.60 5.51 13.38
CA ASP A 12 0.37 5.45 12.58
C ASP A 12 0.13 4.07 11.99
N PHE A 13 1.15 3.19 11.97
CA PHE A 13 1.08 1.90 11.27
C PHE A 13 1.22 0.73 12.24
N ARG A 14 0.43 -0.32 11.99
CA ARG A 14 0.51 -1.60 12.71
C ARG A 14 1.05 -2.71 11.85
N PHE A 15 0.94 -2.58 10.53
CA PHE A 15 1.46 -3.54 9.57
C PHE A 15 2.73 -3.00 8.91
N TRP A 16 3.75 -3.85 8.79
CA TRP A 16 5.04 -3.53 8.22
C TRP A 16 5.47 -4.58 7.22
N TRP A 17 5.92 -4.13 6.07
CA TRP A 17 6.46 -4.97 5.01
C TRP A 17 7.93 -4.64 4.80
N PRO A 18 8.86 -5.63 4.93
CA PRO A 18 10.28 -5.38 4.72
C PRO A 18 10.60 -5.25 3.24
N VAL A 19 11.51 -4.35 2.91
CA VAL A 19 12.02 -4.16 1.55
C VAL A 19 13.52 -4.08 1.59
N THR A 20 14.19 -4.96 0.86
CA THR A 20 15.62 -4.87 0.58
C THR A 20 15.79 -4.17 -0.75
N VAL A 21 16.48 -3.03 -0.76
CA VAL A 21 16.81 -2.33 -2.00
C VAL A 21 17.80 -3.17 -2.78
N ARG A 22 17.51 -3.42 -4.06
CA ARG A 22 18.40 -4.16 -4.96
C ARG A 22 19.23 -3.18 -5.78
N TRP A 23 20.40 -3.62 -6.19
CA TRP A 23 21.25 -2.81 -7.07
C TRP A 23 20.49 -2.40 -8.34
N GLY A 24 19.71 -3.30 -8.93
CA GLY A 24 18.89 -3.03 -10.11
C GLY A 24 17.71 -2.09 -9.88
N ASP A 25 17.41 -1.71 -8.64
CA ASP A 25 16.37 -0.72 -8.34
C ASP A 25 16.84 0.71 -8.59
N MET A 26 18.15 0.92 -8.72
CA MET A 26 18.72 2.24 -8.98
C MET A 26 18.66 2.62 -10.46
N ASP A 27 18.59 3.90 -10.72
CA ASP A 27 18.69 4.45 -12.07
C ASP A 27 20.10 5.02 -12.33
N ALA A 28 20.27 5.62 -13.51
CA ALA A 28 21.55 6.20 -13.91
C ALA A 28 21.99 7.39 -13.03
N MET A 29 21.07 7.97 -12.25
CA MET A 29 21.39 9.07 -11.33
C MET A 29 21.97 8.57 -10.01
N GLY A 30 21.99 7.25 -9.80
CA GLY A 30 22.64 6.62 -8.64
C GLY A 30 21.76 6.45 -7.42
N HIS A 31 20.46 6.64 -7.52
CA HIS A 31 19.52 6.39 -6.44
C HIS A 31 18.32 5.60 -6.92
N VAL A 32 17.48 5.10 -6.00
CA VAL A 32 16.31 4.30 -6.34
C VAL A 32 15.41 5.09 -7.31
N ASN A 33 15.07 4.45 -8.42
CA ASN A 33 14.23 5.03 -9.45
C ASN A 33 12.84 5.34 -8.89
N SER A 34 12.29 6.49 -9.26
CA SER A 34 10.99 6.96 -8.77
C SER A 34 9.84 5.96 -8.97
N ILE A 35 9.86 5.18 -10.05
CA ILE A 35 8.82 4.17 -10.30
C ILE A 35 8.96 2.93 -9.40
N ILE A 36 10.14 2.63 -8.94
CA ILE A 36 10.38 1.45 -8.10
C ILE A 36 9.66 1.56 -6.76
N TYR A 37 9.47 2.75 -6.24
CA TYR A 37 8.71 2.94 -4.99
C TYR A 37 7.28 2.39 -5.10
N PHE A 38 6.64 2.53 -6.25
CA PHE A 38 5.32 1.94 -6.47
C PHE A 38 5.33 0.41 -6.43
N GLN A 39 6.41 -0.22 -6.84
CA GLN A 39 6.59 -1.67 -6.70
C GLN A 39 6.71 -2.07 -5.23
N TYR A 40 7.42 -1.29 -4.43
CA TYR A 40 7.50 -1.52 -2.98
C TYR A 40 6.11 -1.41 -2.33
N LEU A 41 5.35 -0.39 -2.71
CA LEU A 41 3.98 -0.21 -2.21
C LEU A 41 3.07 -1.37 -2.64
N GLU A 42 3.20 -1.85 -3.85
CA GLU A 42 2.39 -2.97 -4.36
C GLU A 42 2.65 -4.25 -3.56
N SER A 43 3.92 -4.59 -3.35
CA SER A 43 4.28 -5.76 -2.54
C SER A 43 3.76 -5.64 -1.12
N ALA A 44 3.89 -4.47 -0.52
CA ALA A 44 3.40 -4.20 0.83
C ALA A 44 1.87 -4.31 0.92
N ARG A 45 1.17 -3.82 -0.10
CA ARG A 45 -0.29 -3.90 -0.18
C ARG A 45 -0.78 -5.35 -0.25
N VAL A 46 -0.14 -6.17 -1.07
CA VAL A 46 -0.47 -7.61 -1.16
C VAL A 46 -0.24 -8.29 0.19
N GLY A 47 0.91 -8.05 0.81
CA GLY A 47 1.20 -8.60 2.14
C GLY A 47 0.20 -8.15 3.21
N TYR A 48 -0.24 -6.90 3.16
CA TYR A 48 -1.27 -6.37 4.05
C TYR A 48 -2.60 -7.10 3.89
N PHE A 49 -3.05 -7.31 2.65
CA PHE A 49 -4.29 -8.03 2.39
C PHE A 49 -4.21 -9.48 2.86
N GLU A 50 -3.13 -10.17 2.58
CA GLU A 50 -2.93 -11.54 3.05
C GLU A 50 -2.97 -11.63 4.57
N ALA A 51 -2.29 -10.71 5.25
CA ALA A 51 -2.18 -10.72 6.70
C ALA A 51 -3.50 -10.46 7.42
N PHE A 52 -4.31 -9.51 6.92
CA PHE A 52 -5.51 -9.07 7.63
C PHE A 52 -6.80 -9.68 7.12
N THR A 53 -6.86 -10.08 5.86
CA THR A 53 -8.10 -10.58 5.26
C THR A 53 -8.04 -12.04 4.86
N GLY A 54 -6.85 -12.62 4.73
CA GLY A 54 -6.68 -13.95 4.16
C GLY A 54 -7.04 -14.04 2.68
N TRP A 55 -7.22 -12.90 2.01
CA TRP A 55 -7.64 -12.88 0.61
C TRP A 55 -6.55 -13.49 -0.30
N THR A 56 -6.97 -14.40 -1.16
CA THR A 56 -6.07 -15.15 -2.05
C THR A 56 -6.37 -14.94 -3.53
N GLY A 57 -7.21 -13.96 -3.87
CA GLY A 57 -7.59 -13.68 -5.24
C GLY A 57 -8.90 -14.33 -5.68
N ARG A 58 -9.55 -15.09 -4.78
CA ARG A 58 -10.84 -15.71 -5.04
C ARG A 58 -11.73 -15.60 -3.81
N ASP A 59 -13.03 -15.50 -4.02
CA ASP A 59 -13.98 -15.61 -2.94
C ASP A 59 -14.32 -17.08 -2.63
N GLU A 60 -14.98 -17.32 -1.50
CA GLU A 60 -15.34 -18.67 -1.07
C GLU A 60 -16.40 -19.33 -1.98
N GLY A 61 -17.16 -18.54 -2.74
CA GLY A 61 -18.17 -19.01 -3.67
C GLY A 61 -17.63 -19.36 -5.05
N GLY A 62 -16.31 -19.28 -5.25
CA GLY A 62 -15.68 -19.58 -6.52
C GLY A 62 -15.73 -18.45 -7.54
N GLY A 63 -16.34 -17.31 -7.20
CA GLY A 63 -16.30 -16.09 -7.97
C GLY A 63 -14.94 -15.42 -7.84
N ARG A 64 -14.65 -14.46 -8.69
CA ARG A 64 -13.38 -13.71 -8.66
C ARG A 64 -13.69 -12.26 -8.33
N GLN A 65 -13.43 -11.89 -7.10
CA GLN A 65 -13.53 -10.52 -6.63
C GLN A 65 -12.22 -10.12 -5.97
N GLY A 66 -11.89 -8.85 -6.05
CA GLY A 66 -10.69 -8.35 -5.41
C GLY A 66 -10.51 -6.85 -5.57
N PRO A 67 -9.44 -6.33 -4.97
CA PRO A 67 -9.13 -4.91 -5.08
C PRO A 67 -8.48 -4.60 -6.41
N VAL A 68 -8.83 -3.44 -6.95
CA VAL A 68 -8.16 -2.85 -8.11
C VAL A 68 -7.81 -1.41 -7.77
N VAL A 69 -6.54 -1.07 -7.89
CA VAL A 69 -6.07 0.30 -7.66
C VAL A 69 -6.50 1.17 -8.83
N VAL A 70 -7.22 2.25 -8.51
CA VAL A 70 -7.69 3.22 -9.51
C VAL A 70 -6.97 4.56 -9.43
N SER A 71 -6.28 4.83 -8.31
CA SER A 71 -5.51 6.06 -8.13
C SER A 71 -4.38 5.83 -7.13
N GLN A 72 -3.23 6.40 -7.40
CA GLN A 72 -2.09 6.35 -6.49
C GLN A 72 -1.36 7.67 -6.47
N THR A 73 -0.87 8.04 -5.29
CA THR A 73 0.03 9.18 -5.11
C THR A 73 1.20 8.77 -4.25
N PHE A 74 2.36 9.38 -4.50
CA PHE A 74 3.53 9.18 -3.67
C PHE A 74 4.32 10.48 -3.58
N ASN A 75 4.74 10.82 -2.37
CA ASN A 75 5.59 11.98 -2.09
C ASN A 75 6.99 11.49 -1.77
N TYR A 76 7.96 11.91 -2.56
CA TYR A 76 9.37 11.59 -2.40
C TYR A 76 9.98 12.61 -1.46
N ARG A 77 10.50 12.16 -0.31
CA ARG A 77 11.03 13.07 0.70
C ARG A 77 12.54 12.97 0.82
N LEU A 78 13.08 11.75 0.75
CA LEU A 78 14.52 11.50 0.82
C LEU A 78 14.92 10.53 -0.28
N GLN A 79 16.11 10.71 -0.83
CA GLN A 79 16.68 9.77 -1.79
C GLN A 79 17.21 8.53 -1.07
N VAL A 80 17.09 7.39 -1.72
CA VAL A 80 17.60 6.12 -1.20
C VAL A 80 18.64 5.57 -2.17
N TYR A 81 19.69 5.03 -1.61
CA TYR A 81 20.81 4.43 -2.34
C TYR A 81 20.94 2.96 -1.95
N TYR A 82 21.40 2.15 -2.89
CA TYR A 82 21.81 0.78 -2.59
C TYR A 82 23.17 0.80 -1.87
N PRO A 83 23.43 -0.04 -0.89
CA PRO A 83 22.49 -0.95 -0.23
C PRO A 83 21.65 -0.25 0.84
N ALA A 84 20.41 -0.67 0.99
CA ALA A 84 19.54 -0.17 2.05
C ALA A 84 18.45 -1.19 2.39
N GLU A 85 18.04 -1.20 3.66
CA GLU A 85 16.89 -1.93 4.16
C GLU A 85 15.80 -0.93 4.55
N LEU A 86 14.60 -1.14 4.02
CA LEU A 86 13.44 -0.28 4.24
C LEU A 86 12.29 -1.07 4.84
N GLU A 87 11.34 -0.36 5.40
CA GLU A 87 10.09 -0.91 5.89
C GLU A 87 8.93 -0.06 5.36
N VAL A 88 7.90 -0.71 4.85
CA VAL A 88 6.70 -0.03 4.38
C VAL A 88 5.58 -0.28 5.37
N GLY A 89 5.10 0.78 6.02
CA GLY A 89 3.88 0.76 6.81
C GLY A 89 2.67 0.90 5.90
N VAL A 90 1.63 0.12 6.16
CA VAL A 90 0.37 0.18 5.43
C VAL A 90 -0.78 0.24 6.42
N ARG A 91 -1.75 1.12 6.17
CA ARG A 91 -3.01 1.14 6.92
C ARG A 91 -4.19 1.51 6.02
N CYS A 92 -5.37 1.06 6.40
CA CYS A 92 -6.60 1.49 5.77
C CYS A 92 -7.07 2.77 6.45
N ARG A 93 -7.03 3.89 5.72
CA ARG A 93 -7.41 5.20 6.25
C ARG A 93 -8.91 5.46 6.18
N GLU A 94 -9.56 4.96 5.13
CA GLU A 94 -10.97 5.20 4.85
C GLU A 94 -11.58 4.01 4.14
N ILE A 95 -12.79 3.63 4.53
CA ILE A 95 -13.56 2.56 3.89
C ILE A 95 -14.91 3.15 3.47
N ARG A 96 -15.22 3.00 2.18
CA ARG A 96 -16.50 3.38 1.58
C ARG A 96 -17.29 2.12 1.20
N ASN A 97 -18.41 2.29 0.52
CA ASN A 97 -19.25 1.13 0.16
C ASN A 97 -18.53 0.14 -0.78
N ARG A 98 -17.88 0.66 -1.84
CA ARG A 98 -17.24 -0.15 -2.88
C ARG A 98 -15.75 0.15 -3.04
N SER A 99 -15.21 1.02 -2.21
CA SER A 99 -13.83 1.46 -2.30
C SER A 99 -13.24 1.69 -0.92
N PHE A 100 -11.92 1.76 -0.87
CA PHE A 100 -11.18 2.08 0.35
C PHE A 100 -9.89 2.81 -0.01
N VAL A 101 -9.34 3.50 0.97
CA VAL A 101 -8.09 4.25 0.81
C VAL A 101 -7.04 3.64 1.72
N LEU A 102 -5.93 3.21 1.14
CA LEU A 102 -4.75 2.80 1.88
C LEU A 102 -3.75 3.94 1.95
N GLU A 103 -3.10 4.07 3.09
CA GLU A 103 -2.01 5.01 3.31
C GLU A 103 -0.73 4.24 3.57
N TYR A 104 0.37 4.75 3.04
CA TYR A 104 1.69 4.12 3.15
C TYR A 104 2.72 5.09 3.70
N GLY A 105 3.65 4.56 4.47
CA GLY A 105 4.87 5.26 4.82
C GLY A 105 6.06 4.36 4.61
N ILE A 106 7.09 4.85 3.92
CA ILE A 106 8.36 4.12 3.75
C ILE A 106 9.38 4.74 4.68
N PHE A 107 9.97 3.91 5.52
CA PHE A 107 10.97 4.30 6.51
C PHE A 107 12.23 3.46 6.34
N ARG A 108 13.38 3.99 6.77
CA ARG A 108 14.55 3.12 6.98
C ARG A 108 14.24 2.15 8.10
N LYS A 109 14.67 0.91 7.92
CA LYS A 109 14.48 -0.14 8.91
C LYS A 109 14.99 0.30 10.27
N GLY A 110 14.13 0.21 11.28
CA GLY A 110 14.47 0.53 12.65
C GLY A 110 14.68 2.01 12.95
N ALA A 111 14.31 2.91 12.04
CA ALA A 111 14.49 4.35 12.20
C ALA A 111 13.19 5.11 11.96
N ASP A 112 13.13 6.35 12.46
CA ASP A 112 11.98 7.23 12.26
C ASP A 112 12.09 8.07 10.99
N GLU A 113 13.18 7.91 10.22
CA GLU A 113 13.43 8.66 9.00
C GLU A 113 12.45 8.26 7.91
N LEU A 114 11.56 9.20 7.56
CA LEU A 114 10.55 9.00 6.52
C LEU A 114 11.17 9.23 5.14
N ILE A 115 11.23 8.17 4.34
CA ILE A 115 11.73 8.20 2.97
C ILE A 115 10.69 8.78 2.03
N GLY A 116 9.44 8.41 2.23
CA GLY A 116 8.32 8.90 1.45
C GLY A 116 7.00 8.37 1.98
N ASP A 117 5.92 8.95 1.51
CA ASP A 117 4.57 8.55 1.88
C ASP A 117 3.64 8.65 0.70
N GLY A 118 2.54 7.93 0.77
CA GLY A 118 1.59 7.92 -0.31
C GLY A 118 0.26 7.33 0.06
N SER A 119 -0.62 7.28 -0.91
CA SER A 119 -1.92 6.67 -0.76
C SER A 119 -2.36 6.01 -2.06
N SER A 120 -3.23 5.02 -1.94
CA SER A 120 -3.92 4.45 -3.08
C SER A 120 -5.41 4.34 -2.79
N VAL A 121 -6.21 4.61 -3.81
CA VAL A 121 -7.64 4.34 -3.78
C VAL A 121 -7.85 3.04 -4.55
N ALA A 122 -8.51 2.08 -3.92
CA ALA A 122 -8.86 0.81 -4.55
C ALA A 122 -10.36 0.63 -4.54
N ILE A 123 -10.88 0.05 -5.61
CA ILE A 123 -12.28 -0.40 -5.69
C ILE A 123 -12.32 -1.90 -5.49
N TRP A 124 -13.42 -2.39 -4.94
CA TRP A 124 -13.69 -3.81 -4.89
C TRP A 124 -14.40 -4.21 -6.19
N LEU A 125 -13.75 -5.05 -6.98
CA LEU A 125 -14.19 -5.39 -8.33
C LEU A 125 -14.62 -6.85 -8.42
N ASP A 126 -15.74 -7.08 -9.09
CA ASP A 126 -16.07 -8.39 -9.60
C ASP A 126 -15.37 -8.53 -10.96
N TYR A 127 -14.38 -9.41 -11.02
CA TYR A 127 -13.57 -9.59 -12.23
C TYR A 127 -14.36 -10.26 -13.38
N ASP A 128 -15.42 -10.99 -13.08
CA ASP A 128 -16.20 -11.65 -14.12
C ASP A 128 -17.15 -10.67 -14.82
N THR A 129 -17.75 -9.75 -14.09
CA THR A 129 -18.64 -8.71 -14.63
C THR A 129 -17.93 -7.41 -14.95
N ASN A 130 -16.69 -7.23 -14.46
CA ASN A 130 -15.93 -5.99 -14.55
C ASN A 130 -16.65 -4.78 -13.94
N LYS A 131 -17.36 -4.99 -12.84
CA LYS A 131 -18.11 -3.95 -12.13
C LYS A 131 -17.66 -3.86 -10.67
N ALA A 132 -17.65 -2.63 -10.16
CA ALA A 132 -17.44 -2.40 -8.73
C ALA A 132 -18.63 -2.95 -7.96
N VAL A 133 -18.35 -3.69 -6.88
CA VAL A 133 -19.36 -4.28 -6.01
C VAL A 133 -19.06 -3.92 -4.57
N PRO A 134 -20.04 -3.99 -3.67
CA PRO A 134 -19.80 -3.69 -2.26
C PRO A 134 -18.69 -4.57 -1.66
N ILE A 135 -17.88 -3.97 -0.82
CA ILE A 135 -16.84 -4.71 -0.08
C ILE A 135 -17.54 -5.73 0.82
N PRO A 136 -17.18 -7.02 0.76
CA PRO A 136 -17.78 -8.04 1.62
C PRO A 136 -17.65 -7.68 3.10
N PRO A 137 -18.68 -7.97 3.93
CA PRO A 137 -18.68 -7.55 5.34
C PRO A 137 -17.47 -8.03 6.14
N HIS A 138 -17.00 -9.25 5.93
CA HIS A 138 -15.84 -9.80 6.64
C HIS A 138 -14.55 -9.07 6.28
N LEU A 139 -14.40 -8.64 5.02
CA LEU A 139 -13.24 -7.86 4.59
C LEU A 139 -13.32 -6.43 5.13
N ARG A 140 -14.50 -5.84 5.11
CA ARG A 140 -14.73 -4.52 5.71
C ARG A 140 -14.35 -4.52 7.19
N GLN A 141 -14.74 -5.53 7.93
CA GLN A 141 -14.40 -5.68 9.34
C GLN A 141 -12.89 -5.84 9.55
N ALA A 142 -12.25 -6.66 8.71
CA ALA A 142 -10.81 -6.89 8.78
C ALA A 142 -9.99 -5.63 8.50
N LEU A 143 -10.47 -4.78 7.59
CA LEU A 143 -9.79 -3.52 7.25
C LEU A 143 -10.02 -2.41 8.27
N THR A 144 -11.11 -2.48 9.04
CA THR A 144 -11.46 -1.47 10.03
C THR A 144 -10.44 -1.50 11.18
N GLY A 145 -9.77 -0.37 11.43
CA GLY A 145 -8.79 -0.23 12.48
C GLY A 145 -7.39 -0.78 12.14
N ASN A 146 -7.18 -1.24 10.92
CA ASN A 146 -5.89 -1.78 10.48
C ASN A 146 -5.29 -0.93 9.31
#